data_5f989f2b30d078c9552fe07c909c4ef9
#
_entry.id   5f989f2b30d078c9552fe07c909c4ef9
#
_cell.length_a   1.000
_cell.length_b   1.000
_cell.length_c   1.000
_cell.angle_alpha   90.00
_cell.angle_beta   90.00
_cell.angle_gamma   90.00
#
_symmetry.space_group_name_H-M   'P 1'
#
loop_
_entity.id
_entity.type
_entity.pdbx_description
1 polymer ?
#
loop_
_entity_poly.entity_id
_entity_poly.type
_entity_poly.pdbx_seq_one_letter_code
_entity_poly.pdbx_strand_id
1 'polypeptide(L)'
;SQENICKAKLEICNGLPEGAPLVLNYDDKFLRAAKLPEHVKPVWFSLADENADVCALSIRQEEDGMSFVLEDQEEGTFMVKIPAMGKHNVANALAAYCAATRLGCDPRGVIKGLSGFEQTGRRQKVVHSKGVTVIEDCYNANPDSMKAALAMFKEFPCKRRFALLGDMLELGDLSREAHEELGRLAAESNLYCLVTYGEQAMRTAVVAAAKGVKTIHVDNYREAADALLKRVEPGDALLVKASRGMALEKVLEIFYAEQKDAEA
;
A
#
# COMPACT_ATOMS: atom_id res chain seq x y z
N SER A 1 1.03 20.52 -7.92
CA SER A 1 -0.39 20.26 -7.59
C SER A 1 -0.85 18.94 -8.20
N GLN A 2 -1.96 18.41 -7.71
CA GLN A 2 -2.56 17.19 -8.27
C GLN A 2 -2.98 17.37 -9.74
N GLU A 3 -3.43 18.58 -10.12
CA GLU A 3 -3.71 18.91 -11.53
C GLU A 3 -2.45 18.79 -12.41
N ASN A 4 -1.30 19.24 -11.91
CA ASN A 4 -0.05 19.13 -12.67
C ASN A 4 0.39 17.68 -12.79
N ILE A 5 0.19 16.86 -11.74
CA ILE A 5 0.45 15.41 -11.80
C ILE A 5 -0.47 14.75 -12.84
N CYS A 6 -1.77 15.09 -12.84
CA CYS A 6 -2.71 14.58 -13.84
C CYS A 6 -2.27 14.94 -15.26
N LYS A 7 -1.91 16.21 -15.53
CA LYS A 7 -1.42 16.63 -16.84
C LYS A 7 -0.17 15.86 -17.28
N ALA A 8 0.82 15.72 -16.38
CA ALA A 8 2.03 14.97 -16.66
C ALA A 8 1.77 13.48 -16.95
N LYS A 9 0.82 12.86 -16.22
CA LYS A 9 0.43 11.46 -16.48
C LYS A 9 -0.28 11.29 -17.82
N LEU A 10 -1.10 12.27 -18.23
CA LEU A 10 -1.81 12.25 -19.51
C LEU A 10 -0.91 12.51 -20.72
N GLU A 11 0.35 12.94 -20.53
CA GLU A 11 1.34 13.02 -21.61
C GLU A 11 1.58 11.67 -22.31
N ILE A 12 1.27 10.55 -21.65
CA ILE A 12 1.30 9.21 -22.26
C ILE A 12 0.45 9.15 -23.53
N CYS A 13 -0.64 9.91 -23.61
CA CYS A 13 -1.49 9.97 -24.78
C CYS A 13 -0.76 10.41 -26.07
N ASN A 14 0.32 11.22 -25.94
CA ASN A 14 1.08 11.70 -27.09
C ASN A 14 1.80 10.57 -27.83
N GLY A 15 2.08 9.45 -27.16
CA GLY A 15 2.74 8.28 -27.75
C GLY A 15 1.82 7.14 -28.11
N LEU A 16 0.51 7.26 -27.83
CA LEU A 16 -0.46 6.20 -28.14
C LEU A 16 -0.94 6.29 -29.60
N PRO A 17 -1.04 5.16 -30.31
CA PRO A 17 -1.60 5.13 -31.65
C PRO A 17 -3.12 5.37 -31.65
N GLU A 18 -3.67 5.64 -32.84
CA GLU A 18 -5.12 5.79 -33.07
C GLU A 18 -5.90 4.55 -32.56
N GLY A 19 -6.91 4.81 -31.74
CA GLY A 19 -7.76 3.78 -31.17
C GLY A 19 -7.14 2.97 -30.02
N ALA A 20 -5.96 3.36 -29.52
CA ALA A 20 -5.35 2.65 -28.39
C ALA A 20 -6.17 2.76 -27.10
N PRO A 21 -6.29 1.68 -26.32
CA PRO A 21 -6.94 1.73 -25.02
C PRO A 21 -6.11 2.56 -24.03
N LEU A 22 -6.76 3.47 -23.33
CA LEU A 22 -6.20 4.26 -22.23
C LEU A 22 -6.90 3.90 -20.93
N VAL A 23 -6.25 3.11 -20.08
CA VAL A 23 -6.83 2.64 -18.82
C VAL A 23 -6.72 3.74 -17.75
N LEU A 24 -7.85 4.11 -17.16
CA LEU A 24 -7.98 5.24 -16.25
C LEU A 24 -8.75 4.86 -14.97
N ASN A 25 -8.31 5.41 -13.86
CA ASN A 25 -9.01 5.27 -12.58
C ASN A 25 -10.20 6.24 -12.51
N TYR A 26 -11.42 5.70 -12.49
CA TYR A 26 -12.66 6.47 -12.39
C TYR A 26 -12.84 7.13 -11.02
N ASP A 27 -12.21 6.60 -9.97
CA ASP A 27 -12.26 7.17 -8.61
C ASP A 27 -11.43 8.47 -8.49
N ASP A 28 -10.54 8.75 -9.47
CA ASP A 28 -9.75 9.97 -9.52
C ASP A 28 -10.52 11.11 -10.20
N LYS A 29 -10.90 12.12 -9.40
CA LYS A 29 -11.67 13.29 -9.88
C LYS A 29 -10.96 14.11 -10.95
N PHE A 30 -9.61 14.14 -10.95
CA PHE A 30 -8.83 14.92 -11.91
C PHE A 30 -8.79 14.20 -13.26
N LEU A 31 -8.65 12.88 -13.27
CA LEU A 31 -8.74 12.08 -14.48
C LEU A 31 -10.12 12.15 -15.11
N ARG A 32 -11.19 12.03 -14.30
CA ARG A 32 -12.58 12.17 -14.80
C ARG A 32 -12.88 13.53 -15.42
N ALA A 33 -12.31 14.59 -14.86
CA ALA A 33 -12.52 15.96 -15.35
C ALA A 33 -11.61 16.31 -16.52
N ALA A 34 -10.61 15.48 -16.83
CA ALA A 34 -9.64 15.76 -17.88
C ALA A 34 -10.25 15.62 -19.29
N LYS A 35 -9.89 16.55 -20.16
CA LYS A 35 -10.21 16.42 -21.59
C LYS A 35 -9.21 15.48 -22.25
N LEU A 36 -9.68 14.29 -22.63
CA LEU A 36 -8.86 13.28 -23.31
C LEU A 36 -8.77 13.58 -24.82
N PRO A 37 -7.65 13.24 -25.49
CA PRO A 37 -7.55 13.29 -26.94
C PRO A 37 -8.51 12.32 -27.64
N GLU A 38 -9.03 12.70 -28.80
CA GLU A 38 -10.02 11.89 -29.55
C GLU A 38 -9.43 10.57 -30.08
N HIS A 39 -8.13 10.49 -30.29
CA HIS A 39 -7.47 9.31 -30.84
C HIS A 39 -7.29 8.16 -29.85
N VAL A 40 -7.53 8.36 -28.54
CA VAL A 40 -7.46 7.29 -27.53
C VAL A 40 -8.85 6.80 -27.13
N LYS A 41 -8.96 5.54 -26.75
CA LYS A 41 -10.19 4.95 -26.20
C LYS A 41 -10.07 4.81 -24.68
N PRO A 42 -10.75 5.65 -23.89
CA PRO A 42 -10.72 5.51 -22.44
C PRO A 42 -11.36 4.19 -22.01
N VAL A 43 -10.74 3.53 -21.06
CA VAL A 43 -11.24 2.35 -20.35
C VAL A 43 -11.19 2.66 -18.86
N TRP A 44 -12.34 2.77 -18.24
CA TRP A 44 -12.45 3.21 -16.86
C TRP A 44 -12.59 2.03 -15.91
N PHE A 45 -11.83 2.05 -14.81
CA PHE A 45 -12.03 1.11 -13.72
C PHE A 45 -12.32 1.84 -12.40
N SER A 46 -13.09 1.20 -11.50
CA SER A 46 -13.46 1.75 -10.20
C SER A 46 -13.49 0.68 -9.10
N LEU A 47 -13.25 1.13 -7.86
CA LEU A 47 -13.45 0.31 -6.66
C LEU A 47 -14.87 0.45 -6.06
N ALA A 48 -15.70 1.35 -6.59
CA ALA A 48 -16.98 1.67 -5.96
C ALA A 48 -18.09 2.08 -6.94
N ASP A 49 -17.76 2.54 -8.14
CA ASP A 49 -18.74 3.10 -9.09
C ASP A 49 -19.00 2.13 -10.24
N GLU A 50 -20.22 1.62 -10.31
CA GLU A 50 -20.68 0.67 -11.33
C GLU A 50 -20.84 1.30 -12.73
N ASN A 51 -20.71 2.63 -12.86
CA ASN A 51 -20.66 3.30 -14.16
C ASN A 51 -19.32 3.18 -14.87
N ALA A 52 -18.28 2.69 -14.19
CA ALA A 52 -17.01 2.37 -14.83
C ALA A 52 -17.14 1.12 -15.73
N ASP A 53 -16.32 1.02 -16.77
CA ASP A 53 -16.34 -0.15 -17.67
C ASP A 53 -16.01 -1.44 -16.91
N VAL A 54 -15.15 -1.35 -15.91
CA VAL A 54 -14.78 -2.47 -15.02
C VAL A 54 -14.82 -2.00 -13.57
N CYS A 55 -15.53 -2.73 -12.72
CA CYS A 55 -15.56 -2.38 -11.28
C CYS A 55 -15.29 -3.59 -10.37
N ALA A 56 -14.89 -3.29 -9.13
CA ALA A 56 -14.73 -4.29 -8.08
C ALA A 56 -15.81 -4.13 -7.03
N LEU A 57 -16.59 -5.18 -6.83
CA LEU A 57 -17.65 -5.27 -5.82
C LEU A 57 -17.28 -6.24 -4.71
N SER A 58 -17.94 -6.14 -3.56
CA SER A 58 -17.78 -7.09 -2.45
C SER A 58 -16.31 -7.32 -2.03
N ILE A 59 -15.51 -6.25 -2.02
CA ILE A 59 -14.08 -6.32 -1.69
C ILE A 59 -13.90 -6.75 -0.24
N ARG A 60 -13.13 -7.83 -0.03
CA ARG A 60 -12.82 -8.38 1.31
C ARG A 60 -11.33 -8.60 1.45
N GLN A 61 -10.83 -8.34 2.67
CA GLN A 61 -9.47 -8.70 3.05
C GLN A 61 -9.48 -10.12 3.62
N GLU A 62 -8.61 -10.95 3.08
CA GLU A 62 -8.35 -12.32 3.50
C GLU A 62 -7.04 -12.37 4.29
N GLU A 63 -6.68 -13.52 4.85
CA GLU A 63 -5.41 -13.71 5.55
C GLU A 63 -4.19 -13.56 4.63
N ASP A 64 -4.31 -13.98 3.38
CA ASP A 64 -3.24 -14.08 2.39
C ASP A 64 -3.45 -13.17 1.16
N GLY A 65 -4.39 -12.20 1.22
CA GLY A 65 -4.63 -11.29 0.11
C GLY A 65 -5.98 -10.59 0.13
N MET A 66 -6.48 -10.29 -1.06
CA MET A 66 -7.80 -9.68 -1.26
C MET A 66 -8.66 -10.56 -2.14
N SER A 67 -9.96 -10.66 -1.83
CA SER A 67 -10.98 -11.26 -2.69
C SER A 67 -12.02 -10.21 -3.08
N PHE A 68 -12.53 -10.28 -4.30
CA PHE A 68 -13.55 -9.37 -4.80
C PHE A 68 -14.30 -9.97 -6.00
N VAL A 69 -15.44 -9.39 -6.29
CA VAL A 69 -16.18 -9.65 -7.53
C VAL A 69 -15.76 -8.60 -8.55
N LEU A 70 -15.14 -8.99 -9.65
CA LEU A 70 -14.86 -8.14 -10.80
C LEU A 70 -16.05 -8.19 -11.75
N GLU A 71 -16.62 -7.05 -12.07
CA GLU A 71 -17.66 -6.89 -13.08
C GLU A 71 -17.10 -6.09 -14.25
N ASP A 72 -17.08 -6.68 -15.43
CA ASP A 72 -16.72 -6.06 -16.70
C ASP A 72 -17.97 -6.00 -17.56
N GLN A 73 -18.36 -4.80 -18.01
CA GLN A 73 -19.57 -4.58 -18.80
C GLN A 73 -19.56 -5.33 -20.14
N GLU A 74 -18.37 -5.66 -20.68
CA GLU A 74 -18.22 -6.41 -21.96
C GLU A 74 -18.06 -7.91 -21.73
N GLU A 75 -17.30 -8.34 -20.69
CA GLU A 75 -16.85 -9.71 -20.51
C GLU A 75 -17.61 -10.48 -19.41
N GLY A 76 -18.40 -9.77 -18.59
CA GLY A 76 -19.21 -10.33 -17.52
C GLY A 76 -18.56 -10.32 -16.15
N THR A 77 -19.00 -11.22 -15.28
CA THR A 77 -18.67 -11.18 -13.83
C THR A 77 -17.76 -12.33 -13.43
N PHE A 78 -16.74 -12.03 -12.61
CA PHE A 78 -15.73 -12.99 -12.18
C PHE A 78 -15.42 -12.86 -10.70
N MET A 79 -15.22 -14.00 -10.03
CA MET A 79 -14.62 -14.02 -8.70
C MET A 79 -13.10 -13.95 -8.83
N VAL A 80 -12.50 -12.98 -8.16
CA VAL A 80 -11.04 -12.76 -8.23
C VAL A 80 -10.46 -12.83 -6.83
N LYS A 81 -9.31 -13.51 -6.69
CA LYS A 81 -8.46 -13.47 -5.51
C LYS A 81 -7.06 -13.08 -5.92
N ILE A 82 -6.46 -12.12 -5.21
CA ILE A 82 -5.09 -11.69 -5.45
C ILE A 82 -4.26 -11.86 -4.17
N PRO A 83 -3.02 -12.36 -4.24
CA PRO A 83 -2.13 -12.53 -3.09
C PRO A 83 -1.43 -11.19 -2.74
N ALA A 84 -2.23 -10.12 -2.59
CA ALA A 84 -1.74 -8.78 -2.28
C ALA A 84 -2.76 -8.06 -1.41
N MET A 85 -2.30 -7.40 -0.35
CA MET A 85 -3.15 -6.75 0.65
C MET A 85 -3.56 -5.33 0.24
N GLY A 86 -4.75 -4.93 0.67
CA GLY A 86 -5.25 -3.56 0.58
C GLY A 86 -5.96 -3.21 -0.73
N LYS A 87 -6.94 -2.32 -0.63
CA LYS A 87 -7.80 -1.90 -1.75
C LYS A 87 -7.03 -1.30 -2.92
N HIS A 88 -5.89 -0.66 -2.68
CA HIS A 88 -5.06 -0.13 -3.76
C HIS A 88 -4.49 -1.24 -4.67
N ASN A 89 -4.24 -2.44 -4.14
CA ASN A 89 -3.85 -3.58 -4.97
C ASN A 89 -5.04 -4.17 -5.73
N VAL A 90 -6.27 -4.04 -5.24
CA VAL A 90 -7.47 -4.33 -6.04
C VAL A 90 -7.56 -3.36 -7.23
N ALA A 91 -7.33 -2.04 -7.00
CA ALA A 91 -7.28 -1.05 -8.09
C ALA A 91 -6.19 -1.38 -9.13
N ASN A 92 -4.99 -1.77 -8.67
CA ASN A 92 -3.90 -2.20 -9.55
C ASN A 92 -4.29 -3.46 -10.36
N ALA A 93 -4.98 -4.41 -9.74
CA ALA A 93 -5.47 -5.62 -10.42
C ALA A 93 -6.53 -5.30 -11.48
N LEU A 94 -7.48 -4.38 -11.19
CA LEU A 94 -8.44 -3.90 -12.19
C LEU A 94 -7.73 -3.22 -13.36
N ALA A 95 -6.75 -2.34 -13.10
CA ALA A 95 -5.99 -1.68 -14.14
C ALA A 95 -5.23 -2.68 -15.03
N ALA A 96 -4.59 -3.69 -14.43
CA ALA A 96 -3.89 -4.75 -15.14
C ALA A 96 -4.86 -5.61 -15.97
N TYR A 97 -6.03 -5.95 -15.40
CA TYR A 97 -7.09 -6.67 -16.09
C TYR A 97 -7.59 -5.90 -17.32
N CYS A 98 -7.96 -4.62 -17.15
CA CYS A 98 -8.38 -3.75 -18.25
C CYS A 98 -7.31 -3.69 -19.36
N ALA A 99 -6.05 -3.46 -18.99
CA ALA A 99 -4.98 -3.36 -19.98
C ALA A 99 -4.81 -4.66 -20.78
N ALA A 100 -4.80 -5.81 -20.10
CA ALA A 100 -4.61 -7.10 -20.76
C ALA A 100 -5.81 -7.50 -21.64
N THR A 101 -7.04 -7.37 -21.14
CA THR A 101 -8.25 -7.77 -21.90
C THR A 101 -8.48 -6.86 -23.09
N ARG A 102 -8.27 -5.55 -22.97
CA ARG A 102 -8.41 -4.61 -24.10
C ARG A 102 -7.28 -4.73 -25.13
N LEU A 103 -6.23 -5.48 -24.82
CA LEU A 103 -5.18 -5.93 -25.76
C LEU A 103 -5.44 -7.34 -26.31
N GLY A 104 -6.59 -7.94 -26.01
CA GLY A 104 -7.03 -9.22 -26.58
C GLY A 104 -6.67 -10.46 -25.76
N CYS A 105 -6.22 -10.31 -24.51
CA CYS A 105 -6.01 -11.48 -23.63
C CYS A 105 -7.36 -12.03 -23.15
N ASP A 106 -7.46 -13.36 -23.04
CA ASP A 106 -8.62 -14.03 -22.46
C ASP A 106 -8.83 -13.62 -20.99
N PRO A 107 -10.03 -13.14 -20.61
CA PRO A 107 -10.33 -12.67 -19.25
C PRO A 107 -10.01 -13.70 -18.16
N ARG A 108 -10.32 -14.98 -18.38
CA ARG A 108 -10.05 -16.05 -17.41
C ARG A 108 -8.55 -16.30 -17.25
N GLY A 109 -7.80 -16.20 -18.35
CA GLY A 109 -6.34 -16.28 -18.35
C GLY A 109 -5.72 -15.14 -17.55
N VAL A 110 -6.23 -13.91 -17.71
CA VAL A 110 -5.79 -12.73 -16.93
C VAL A 110 -6.07 -12.93 -15.44
N ILE A 111 -7.27 -13.38 -15.07
CA ILE A 111 -7.64 -13.63 -13.67
C ILE A 111 -6.74 -14.69 -13.04
N LYS A 112 -6.44 -15.77 -13.77
CA LYS A 112 -5.49 -16.79 -13.31
C LYS A 112 -4.09 -16.19 -13.08
N GLY A 113 -3.65 -15.30 -13.97
CA GLY A 113 -2.39 -14.56 -13.82
C GLY A 113 -2.38 -13.67 -12.58
N LEU A 114 -3.47 -12.93 -12.33
CA LEU A 114 -3.62 -12.09 -11.13
C LEU A 114 -3.58 -12.92 -9.84
N SER A 115 -4.20 -14.10 -9.85
CA SER A 115 -4.20 -15.01 -8.68
C SER A 115 -2.83 -15.65 -8.43
N GLY A 116 -2.00 -15.77 -9.46
CA GLY A 116 -0.61 -16.24 -9.37
C GLY A 116 0.43 -15.14 -9.23
N PHE A 117 0.00 -13.90 -8.95
CA PHE A 117 0.92 -12.78 -8.81
C PHE A 117 1.89 -12.98 -7.64
N GLU A 118 3.17 -12.87 -7.90
CA GLU A 118 4.20 -12.87 -6.87
C GLU A 118 4.68 -11.44 -6.65
N GLN A 119 4.61 -10.99 -5.40
CA GLN A 119 5.10 -9.66 -5.04
C GLN A 119 6.62 -9.61 -5.21
N THR A 120 7.09 -8.71 -6.06
CA THR A 120 8.52 -8.46 -6.23
C THR A 120 9.01 -7.38 -5.25
N GLY A 121 10.16 -7.63 -4.63
CA GLY A 121 10.76 -6.70 -3.69
C GLY A 121 10.08 -6.72 -2.30
N ARG A 122 10.32 -5.64 -1.53
CA ARG A 122 9.80 -5.46 -0.16
C ARG A 122 8.58 -4.52 -0.14
N ARG A 123 7.57 -4.85 -0.97
CA ARG A 123 6.28 -4.15 -1.02
C ARG A 123 5.23 -5.04 -0.38
N GLN A 124 4.82 -4.71 0.86
CA GLN A 124 3.80 -5.45 1.61
C GLN A 124 4.04 -6.97 1.70
N LYS A 125 5.33 -7.37 1.75
CA LYS A 125 5.68 -8.77 1.90
C LYS A 125 5.30 -9.23 3.32
N VAL A 126 4.47 -10.24 3.42
CA VAL A 126 4.09 -10.86 4.69
C VAL A 126 5.11 -11.93 5.06
N VAL A 127 5.69 -11.83 6.24
CA VAL A 127 6.65 -12.80 6.80
C VAL A 127 6.16 -13.23 8.17
N HIS A 128 6.09 -14.54 8.41
CA HIS A 128 5.79 -15.08 9.73
C HIS A 128 7.09 -15.48 10.43
N SER A 129 7.35 -14.89 11.58
CA SER A 129 8.56 -15.15 12.38
C SER A 129 8.21 -15.27 13.85
N LYS A 130 8.45 -16.45 14.45
CA LYS A 130 8.19 -16.74 15.88
C LYS A 130 6.77 -16.38 16.33
N GLY A 131 5.78 -16.64 15.48
CA GLY A 131 4.39 -16.33 15.75
C GLY A 131 4.01 -14.86 15.59
N VAL A 132 4.95 -13.98 15.18
CA VAL A 132 4.69 -12.59 14.82
C VAL A 132 4.52 -12.48 13.30
N THR A 133 3.50 -11.78 12.86
CA THR A 133 3.31 -11.47 11.43
C THR A 133 3.94 -10.12 11.11
N VAL A 134 4.96 -10.11 10.27
CA VAL A 134 5.67 -8.89 9.83
C VAL A 134 5.24 -8.54 8.42
N ILE A 135 4.76 -7.31 8.22
CA ILE A 135 4.43 -6.74 6.91
C ILE A 135 5.57 -5.80 6.51
N GLU A 136 6.44 -6.28 5.62
CA GLU A 136 7.58 -5.54 5.10
C GLU A 136 7.13 -4.65 3.93
N ASP A 137 7.07 -3.34 4.12
CA ASP A 137 6.71 -2.35 3.10
C ASP A 137 7.76 -1.23 3.02
N CYS A 138 9.03 -1.62 2.89
CA CYS A 138 10.20 -0.72 2.98
C CYS A 138 10.73 -0.28 1.59
N TYR A 139 9.99 -0.47 0.51
CA TYR A 139 10.47 -0.12 -0.83
C TYR A 139 10.36 1.38 -1.11
N ASN A 140 9.26 2.02 -0.71
CA ASN A 140 9.04 3.45 -0.85
C ASN A 140 7.93 3.93 0.09
N ALA A 141 7.95 5.23 0.43
CA ALA A 141 6.92 5.87 1.22
C ALA A 141 6.60 7.27 0.67
N ASN A 142 5.32 7.56 0.59
CA ASN A 142 4.74 8.88 0.38
C ASN A 142 3.44 8.98 1.20
N PRO A 143 2.84 10.17 1.36
CA PRO A 143 1.65 10.35 2.20
C PRO A 143 0.51 9.39 1.89
N ASP A 144 0.18 9.20 0.61
CA ASP A 144 -0.91 8.32 0.19
C ASP A 144 -0.63 6.85 0.49
N SER A 145 0.60 6.39 0.22
CA SER A 145 1.00 5.00 0.49
C SER A 145 1.10 4.70 1.99
N MET A 146 1.50 5.67 2.82
CA MET A 146 1.51 5.55 4.28
C MET A 146 0.07 5.46 4.83
N LYS A 147 -0.82 6.33 4.34
CA LYS A 147 -2.24 6.30 4.69
C LYS A 147 -2.88 4.96 4.31
N ALA A 148 -2.63 4.48 3.09
CA ALA A 148 -3.16 3.20 2.62
C ALA A 148 -2.64 2.02 3.46
N ALA A 149 -1.34 2.01 3.80
CA ALA A 149 -0.74 0.98 4.62
C ALA A 149 -1.32 0.95 6.03
N LEU A 150 -1.49 2.10 6.68
CA LEU A 150 -2.11 2.18 8.01
C LEU A 150 -3.59 1.79 7.99
N ALA A 151 -4.34 2.18 6.95
CA ALA A 151 -5.74 1.79 6.80
C ALA A 151 -5.89 0.27 6.62
N MET A 152 -5.05 -0.35 5.80
CA MET A 152 -4.99 -1.81 5.64
C MET A 152 -4.61 -2.48 6.97
N PHE A 153 -3.58 -1.96 7.65
CA PHE A 153 -3.06 -2.54 8.88
C PHE A 153 -4.05 -2.45 10.05
N LYS A 154 -4.90 -1.42 10.08
CA LYS A 154 -5.99 -1.26 11.04
C LYS A 154 -6.97 -2.44 11.01
N GLU A 155 -7.27 -2.95 9.82
CA GLU A 155 -8.20 -4.07 9.59
C GLU A 155 -7.50 -5.44 9.62
N PHE A 156 -6.17 -5.47 9.71
CA PHE A 156 -5.42 -6.72 9.71
C PHE A 156 -5.71 -7.55 10.98
N PRO A 157 -6.06 -8.84 10.86
CA PRO A 157 -6.38 -9.70 12.01
C PRO A 157 -5.12 -10.01 12.83
N CYS A 158 -5.05 -9.56 14.07
CA CYS A 158 -3.94 -9.81 14.99
C CYS A 158 -4.31 -9.49 16.44
N LYS A 159 -3.50 -9.96 17.38
CA LYS A 159 -3.67 -9.69 18.81
C LYS A 159 -3.38 -8.22 19.15
N ARG A 160 -2.21 -7.71 18.76
CA ARG A 160 -1.78 -6.33 18.92
C ARG A 160 -1.07 -5.84 17.67
N ARG A 161 -1.17 -4.54 17.38
CA ARG A 161 -0.54 -3.91 16.21
C ARG A 161 0.66 -3.09 16.63
N PHE A 162 1.81 -3.38 16.04
CA PHE A 162 3.03 -2.59 16.15
C PHE A 162 3.35 -1.97 14.79
N ALA A 163 3.88 -0.76 14.79
CA ALA A 163 4.38 -0.15 13.56
C ALA A 163 5.78 0.39 13.78
N LEU A 164 6.67 0.19 12.79
CA LEU A 164 7.92 0.90 12.63
C LEU A 164 7.79 1.78 11.40
N LEU A 165 7.71 3.09 11.61
CA LEU A 165 7.57 4.07 10.54
C LEU A 165 8.80 4.96 10.46
N GLY A 166 9.35 5.10 9.25
CA GLY A 166 10.47 6.01 9.01
C GLY A 166 10.06 7.22 8.17
N ASP A 167 11.06 8.02 7.78
CA ASP A 167 10.85 9.24 7.01
C ASP A 167 10.25 8.95 5.63
N MET A 168 9.37 9.86 5.22
CA MET A 168 8.99 10.06 3.82
C MET A 168 9.94 11.10 3.23
N LEU A 169 10.85 10.65 2.36
CA LEU A 169 11.84 11.51 1.72
C LEU A 169 11.23 12.21 0.48
N GLU A 170 11.95 13.22 -0.03
CA GLU A 170 11.62 13.93 -1.28
C GLU A 170 10.29 14.73 -1.24
N LEU A 171 9.81 15.10 -0.06
CA LEU A 171 8.58 15.89 0.10
C LEU A 171 8.80 17.41 0.10
N GLY A 172 10.04 17.87 0.18
CA GLY A 172 10.34 19.31 0.24
C GLY A 172 9.58 19.99 1.40
N ASP A 173 8.96 21.14 1.11
CA ASP A 173 8.23 21.94 2.10
C ASP A 173 7.00 21.23 2.69
N LEU A 174 6.48 20.20 2.02
CA LEU A 174 5.34 19.41 2.50
C LEU A 174 5.72 18.39 3.57
N SER A 175 7.03 18.16 3.78
CA SER A 175 7.53 17.12 4.69
C SER A 175 6.97 17.24 6.10
N ARG A 176 6.97 18.43 6.67
CA ARG A 176 6.46 18.69 8.02
C ARG A 176 4.99 18.28 8.16
N GLU A 177 4.15 18.82 7.30
CA GLU A 177 2.70 18.58 7.36
C GLU A 177 2.36 17.10 7.13
N ALA A 178 3.04 16.46 6.18
CA ALA A 178 2.87 15.05 5.87
C ALA A 178 3.21 14.13 7.06
N HIS A 179 4.30 14.42 7.80
CA HIS A 179 4.68 13.63 8.97
C HIS A 179 3.77 13.90 10.17
N GLU A 180 3.29 15.13 10.36
CA GLU A 180 2.29 15.44 11.39
C GLU A 180 0.95 14.73 11.08
N GLU A 181 0.52 14.71 9.80
CA GLU A 181 -0.67 13.96 9.38
C GLU A 181 -0.50 12.45 9.57
N LEU A 182 0.66 11.91 9.24
CA LEU A 182 0.99 10.51 9.50
C LEU A 182 0.83 10.16 10.99
N GLY A 183 1.22 11.08 11.90
CA GLY A 183 1.02 10.92 13.33
C GLY A 183 -0.46 10.86 13.73
N ARG A 184 -1.33 11.66 13.09
CA ARG A 184 -2.77 11.61 13.28
C ARG A 184 -3.35 10.27 12.81
N LEU A 185 -2.96 9.82 11.62
CA LEU A 185 -3.40 8.54 11.04
C LEU A 185 -2.92 7.34 11.88
N ALA A 186 -1.69 7.38 12.39
CA ALA A 186 -1.17 6.36 13.29
C ALA A 186 -2.00 6.24 14.58
N ALA A 187 -2.45 7.37 15.12
CA ALA A 187 -3.32 7.38 16.31
C ALA A 187 -4.71 6.76 16.04
N GLU A 188 -5.20 6.86 14.82
CA GLU A 188 -6.48 6.27 14.39
C GLU A 188 -6.39 4.78 14.00
N SER A 189 -5.18 4.23 13.98
CA SER A 189 -4.90 2.89 13.44
C SER A 189 -4.85 1.77 14.50
N ASN A 190 -5.34 2.03 15.71
CA ASN A 190 -5.37 1.05 16.81
C ASN A 190 -4.00 0.42 17.11
N LEU A 191 -2.92 1.22 17.01
CA LEU A 191 -1.58 0.75 17.31
C LEU A 191 -1.39 0.55 18.82
N TYR A 192 -0.88 -0.61 19.21
CA TYR A 192 -0.42 -0.85 20.57
C TYR A 192 0.88 -0.08 20.88
N CYS A 193 1.79 0.00 19.89
CA CYS A 193 3.02 0.77 19.99
C CYS A 193 3.49 1.21 18.60
N LEU A 194 3.93 2.45 18.52
CA LEU A 194 4.58 3.04 17.35
C LEU A 194 6.07 3.24 17.63
N VAL A 195 6.93 2.66 16.83
CA VAL A 195 8.37 2.98 16.78
C VAL A 195 8.61 3.87 15.57
N THR A 196 9.37 4.94 15.72
CA THR A 196 9.71 5.84 14.61
C THR A 196 11.22 5.99 14.49
N TYR A 197 11.70 6.06 13.24
CA TYR A 197 13.11 6.22 12.91
C TYR A 197 13.30 7.27 11.81
N GLY A 198 14.15 8.26 12.07
CA GLY A 198 14.48 9.35 11.15
C GLY A 198 14.06 10.72 11.69
N GLU A 199 14.72 11.76 11.17
CA GLU A 199 14.59 13.13 11.68
C GLU A 199 13.14 13.65 11.57
N GLN A 200 12.48 13.41 10.44
CA GLN A 200 11.12 13.88 10.22
C GLN A 200 10.08 13.00 10.90
N ALA A 201 10.35 11.70 11.06
CA ALA A 201 9.50 10.75 11.75
C ALA A 201 9.37 11.05 13.27
N MET A 202 10.27 11.85 13.84
CA MET A 202 10.10 12.43 15.18
C MET A 202 8.78 13.21 15.29
N ARG A 203 8.38 13.96 14.25
CA ARG A 203 7.11 14.70 14.23
C ARG A 203 5.90 13.76 14.28
N THR A 204 5.99 12.65 13.55
CA THR A 204 4.98 11.57 13.59
C THR A 204 4.83 11.03 15.01
N ALA A 205 5.96 10.76 15.71
CA ALA A 205 5.96 10.30 17.10
C ALA A 205 5.30 11.30 18.03
N VAL A 206 5.68 12.58 17.96
CA VAL A 206 5.15 13.65 18.84
C VAL A 206 3.62 13.77 18.69
N VAL A 207 3.11 13.79 17.45
CA VAL A 207 1.66 13.92 17.18
C VAL A 207 0.91 12.66 17.63
N ALA A 208 1.43 11.47 17.35
CA ALA A 208 0.80 10.21 17.77
C ALA A 208 0.78 10.09 19.33
N ALA A 209 1.88 10.46 20.00
CA ALA A 209 1.95 10.45 21.45
C ALA A 209 0.96 11.42 22.09
N ALA A 210 0.82 12.64 21.55
CA ALA A 210 -0.17 13.62 22.01
C ALA A 210 -1.61 13.13 21.89
N LYS A 211 -1.86 12.14 21.03
CA LYS A 211 -3.16 11.46 20.85
C LYS A 211 -3.27 10.13 21.62
N GLY A 212 -2.31 9.83 22.50
CA GLY A 212 -2.36 8.68 23.40
C GLY A 212 -1.74 7.39 22.90
N VAL A 213 -1.10 7.38 21.73
CA VAL A 213 -0.35 6.21 21.26
C VAL A 213 0.96 6.08 22.02
N LYS A 214 1.28 4.87 22.50
CA LYS A 214 2.60 4.59 23.04
C LYS A 214 3.64 4.68 21.93
N THR A 215 4.53 5.69 21.99
CA THR A 215 5.53 5.93 20.95
C THR A 215 6.95 5.83 21.47
N ILE A 216 7.86 5.39 20.62
CA ILE A 216 9.29 5.32 20.87
C ILE A 216 9.98 5.86 19.61
N HIS A 217 10.73 6.94 19.76
CA HIS A 217 11.61 7.43 18.70
C HIS A 217 13.02 6.92 18.92
N VAL A 218 13.70 6.52 17.85
CA VAL A 218 15.04 5.93 17.90
C VAL A 218 15.93 6.54 16.83
N ASP A 219 17.24 6.53 17.08
CA ASP A 219 18.25 7.18 16.24
C ASP A 219 19.04 6.20 15.35
N ASN A 220 18.88 4.89 15.57
CA ASN A 220 19.58 3.88 14.80
C ASN A 220 18.80 2.57 14.67
N TYR A 221 19.25 1.71 13.73
CA TYR A 221 18.58 0.44 13.40
C TYR A 221 18.58 -0.54 14.58
N ARG A 222 19.66 -0.57 15.39
CA ARG A 222 19.76 -1.46 16.54
C ARG A 222 18.73 -1.12 17.59
N GLU A 223 18.62 0.15 17.96
CA GLU A 223 17.60 0.61 18.91
C GLU A 223 16.17 0.32 18.41
N ALA A 224 15.91 0.47 17.11
CA ALA A 224 14.62 0.13 16.52
C ALA A 224 14.30 -1.36 16.69
N ALA A 225 15.26 -2.24 16.37
CA ALA A 225 15.08 -3.68 16.53
C ALA A 225 14.89 -4.05 18.01
N ASP A 226 15.70 -3.51 18.93
CA ASP A 226 15.60 -3.76 20.38
C ASP A 226 14.26 -3.28 20.97
N ALA A 227 13.76 -2.12 20.48
CA ALA A 227 12.47 -1.59 20.90
C ALA A 227 11.31 -2.51 20.53
N LEU A 228 11.39 -3.17 19.35
CA LEU A 228 10.41 -4.14 18.87
C LEU A 228 10.55 -5.47 19.61
N LEU A 229 11.76 -6.06 19.65
CA LEU A 229 12.05 -7.36 20.26
C LEU A 229 11.61 -7.45 21.73
N LYS A 230 11.77 -6.36 22.49
CA LYS A 230 11.34 -6.28 23.90
C LYS A 230 9.82 -6.28 24.10
N ARG A 231 9.02 -6.16 23.03
CA ARG A 231 7.58 -5.88 23.17
C ARG A 231 6.67 -6.77 22.36
N VAL A 232 7.14 -7.27 21.21
CA VAL A 232 6.31 -8.14 20.35
C VAL A 232 6.24 -9.55 20.93
N GLU A 233 5.08 -10.17 20.79
CA GLU A 233 4.79 -11.52 21.27
C GLU A 233 4.06 -12.32 20.16
N PRO A 234 4.02 -13.65 20.26
CA PRO A 234 3.23 -14.46 19.33
C PRO A 234 1.77 -14.01 19.22
N GLY A 235 1.29 -13.89 17.99
CA GLY A 235 -0.04 -13.38 17.65
C GLY A 235 -0.07 -11.88 17.34
N ASP A 236 1.03 -11.15 17.54
CA ASP A 236 1.13 -9.74 17.17
C ASP A 236 1.43 -9.57 15.68
N ALA A 237 1.10 -8.39 15.15
CA ALA A 237 1.51 -7.97 13.81
C ALA A 237 2.40 -6.72 13.88
N LEU A 238 3.37 -6.63 12.97
CA LEU A 238 4.31 -5.52 12.81
C LEU A 238 4.27 -5.01 11.38
N LEU A 239 3.89 -3.74 11.19
CA LEU A 239 4.06 -3.03 9.93
C LEU A 239 5.39 -2.27 9.93
N VAL A 240 6.21 -2.45 8.89
CA VAL A 240 7.48 -1.73 8.71
C VAL A 240 7.44 -0.96 7.40
N LYS A 241 7.46 0.40 7.47
CA LYS A 241 7.34 1.23 6.27
C LYS A 241 8.12 2.53 6.36
N ALA A 242 8.88 2.82 5.28
CA ALA A 242 9.59 4.08 5.08
C ALA A 242 9.98 4.27 3.60
N SER A 243 10.50 5.44 3.27
CA SER A 243 11.18 5.67 2.00
C SER A 243 12.40 4.77 1.83
N ARG A 244 12.75 4.44 0.58
CA ARG A 244 13.85 3.52 0.24
C ARG A 244 15.18 3.92 0.89
N GLY A 245 15.48 5.22 0.93
CA GLY A 245 16.71 5.75 1.53
C GLY A 245 16.86 5.49 3.03
N MET A 246 15.77 5.16 3.73
CA MET A 246 15.79 4.85 5.16
C MET A 246 16.28 3.43 5.46
N ALA A 247 16.33 2.55 4.46
CA ALA A 247 16.86 1.19 4.54
C ALA A 247 16.38 0.37 5.75
N LEU A 248 15.07 0.44 6.08
CA LEU A 248 14.51 -0.23 7.27
C LEU A 248 14.62 -1.77 7.23
N GLU A 249 14.97 -2.33 6.08
CA GLU A 249 15.35 -3.75 6.00
C GLU A 249 16.50 -4.14 6.92
N LYS A 250 17.39 -3.19 7.26
CA LYS A 250 18.48 -3.44 8.22
C LYS A 250 17.96 -3.66 9.63
N VAL A 251 16.85 -3.00 10.00
CA VAL A 251 16.17 -3.28 11.28
C VAL A 251 15.60 -4.68 11.27
N LEU A 252 14.98 -5.10 10.16
CA LEU A 252 14.39 -6.43 10.03
C LEU A 252 15.46 -7.54 10.04
N GLU A 253 16.62 -7.30 9.43
CA GLU A 253 17.75 -8.23 9.48
C GLU A 253 18.21 -8.49 10.93
N ILE A 254 18.35 -7.43 11.74
CA ILE A 254 18.67 -7.54 13.18
C ILE A 254 17.52 -8.24 13.92
N PHE A 255 16.27 -7.82 13.67
CA PHE A 255 15.09 -8.36 14.32
C PHE A 255 14.95 -9.88 14.11
N TYR A 256 15.12 -10.36 12.87
CA TYR A 256 15.03 -11.78 12.56
C TYR A 256 16.22 -12.59 13.08
N ALA A 257 17.43 -12.03 13.07
CA ALA A 257 18.62 -12.71 13.61
C ALA A 257 18.48 -12.97 15.11
N GLU A 258 18.11 -11.95 15.89
CA GLU A 258 17.97 -12.06 17.34
C GLU A 258 16.80 -12.97 17.76
N GLN A 259 15.74 -13.06 16.93
CA GLN A 259 14.69 -14.04 17.18
C GLN A 259 15.17 -15.49 17.01
N LYS A 260 16.18 -15.76 16.17
CA LYS A 260 16.76 -17.09 16.00
C LYS A 260 17.64 -17.49 17.18
N ASP A 261 18.43 -16.53 17.72
CA ASP A 261 19.38 -16.78 18.81
C ASP A 261 18.70 -17.03 20.17
N ALA A 262 17.44 -16.61 20.33
CA ALA A 262 16.67 -16.86 21.54
C ALA A 262 16.22 -18.33 21.74
N GLU A 263 16.53 -19.23 20.80
CA GLU A 263 16.23 -20.68 20.87
C GLU A 263 17.47 -21.55 21.04
N ALA A 264 18.67 -20.99 21.03
CA ALA A 264 19.93 -21.71 21.27
C ALA A 264 20.34 -21.62 22.75
#